data_22a46579f61b2e2e4a54c81480b0aa16
#
_entry.id   22a46579f61b2e2e4a54c81480b0aa16
#
_cell.length_a   1.000
_cell.length_b   1.000
_cell.length_c   1.000
_cell.angle_alpha   90.00
_cell.angle_beta   90.00
_cell.angle_gamma   90.00
#
_symmetry.space_group_name_H-M   'P 1'
#
loop_
_entity.id
_entity.type
_entity.pdbx_description
1 polymer ?
#
loop_
_entity_poly.entity_id
_entity_poly.type
_entity_poly.pdbx_seq_one_letter_code
_entity_poly.pdbx_strand_id
1 'polypeptide(L)'
;VILAVGRLTEAKNFGFLIRSFKALHDQHPETRLLILGEGELRAEFEALVAELGLKDVVDLPGFDANPYAYFKYASLFVLSSNWEGLPGVLIQALASKVKVVSTNCPSGPMEILENSKFGLLVECNDQAGLTQAMRQAIFADYVQYQEADFEAHIQQFHKQTVLKQYLRMMESAS
;
A
#
# COMPACT_ATOMS: atom_id res chain seq x y z
N VAL A 1 0.35 13.24 -3.12
CA VAL A 1 -0.47 12.17 -3.71
C VAL A 1 -0.35 10.92 -2.86
N ILE A 2 -1.48 10.27 -2.58
CA ILE A 2 -1.58 8.92 -2.00
C ILE A 2 -1.74 7.95 -3.16
N LEU A 3 -0.95 6.88 -3.18
CA LEU A 3 -0.97 5.87 -4.23
C LEU A 3 -1.44 4.52 -3.69
N ALA A 4 -2.32 3.86 -4.41
CA ALA A 4 -2.65 2.45 -4.23
C ALA A 4 -2.54 1.72 -5.58
N VAL A 5 -2.11 0.46 -5.56
CA VAL A 5 -1.89 -0.34 -6.78
C VAL A 5 -2.40 -1.76 -6.56
N GLY A 6 -3.25 -2.23 -7.47
CA GLY A 6 -3.76 -3.59 -7.41
C GLY A 6 -4.97 -3.83 -8.29
N ARG A 7 -5.42 -5.09 -8.37
CA ARG A 7 -6.68 -5.40 -9.08
C ARG A 7 -7.87 -4.81 -8.34
N LEU A 8 -8.83 -4.29 -9.07
CA LEU A 8 -10.07 -3.72 -8.51
C LEU A 8 -11.03 -4.85 -8.13
N THR A 9 -10.71 -5.52 -7.02
CA THR A 9 -11.39 -6.71 -6.50
C THR A 9 -11.69 -6.56 -5.01
N GLU A 10 -12.54 -7.42 -4.45
CA GLU A 10 -12.85 -7.46 -3.02
C GLU A 10 -11.59 -7.65 -2.14
N ALA A 11 -10.63 -8.44 -2.61
CA ALA A 11 -9.38 -8.68 -1.88
C ALA A 11 -8.59 -7.39 -1.58
N LYS A 12 -8.59 -6.43 -2.50
CA LYS A 12 -7.86 -5.15 -2.36
C LYS A 12 -8.62 -4.09 -1.58
N ASN A 13 -9.93 -4.23 -1.41
CA ASN A 13 -10.80 -3.41 -0.58
C ASN A 13 -10.63 -1.89 -0.81
N PHE A 14 -10.56 -1.48 -2.07
CA PHE A 14 -10.40 -0.06 -2.40
C PHE A 14 -11.63 0.78 -2.02
N GLY A 15 -12.81 0.19 -1.87
CA GLY A 15 -13.97 0.87 -1.33
C GLY A 15 -13.72 1.38 0.10
N PHE A 16 -13.07 0.58 0.93
CA PHE A 16 -12.64 0.96 2.27
C PHE A 16 -11.59 2.10 2.23
N LEU A 17 -10.61 2.01 1.33
CA LEU A 17 -9.62 3.07 1.13
C LEU A 17 -10.27 4.40 0.70
N ILE A 18 -11.18 4.37 -0.27
CA ILE A 18 -11.87 5.58 -0.77
C ILE A 18 -12.66 6.26 0.35
N ARG A 19 -13.37 5.51 1.20
CA ARG A 19 -14.10 6.07 2.36
C ARG A 19 -13.15 6.65 3.41
N SER A 20 -12.03 5.97 3.69
CA SER A 20 -11.00 6.47 4.61
C SER A 20 -10.31 7.72 4.07
N PHE A 21 -10.06 7.75 2.76
CA PHE A 21 -9.52 8.93 2.08
C PHE A 21 -10.48 10.13 2.14
N LYS A 22 -11.80 9.89 1.99
CA LYS A 22 -12.80 10.96 2.13
C LYS A 22 -12.66 11.67 3.48
N ALA A 23 -12.57 10.92 4.57
CA ALA A 23 -12.42 11.47 5.91
C ALA A 23 -11.09 12.25 6.10
N LEU A 24 -10.02 11.83 5.42
CA LEU A 24 -8.75 12.57 5.38
C LEU A 24 -8.88 13.84 4.55
N HIS A 25 -9.43 13.74 3.34
CA HIS A 25 -9.56 14.85 2.38
C HIS A 25 -10.43 16.00 2.93
N ASP A 26 -11.46 15.69 3.69
CA ASP A 26 -12.30 16.71 4.34
C ASP A 26 -11.53 17.59 5.31
N GLN A 27 -10.45 17.09 5.90
CA GLN A 27 -9.56 17.83 6.79
C GLN A 27 -8.35 18.42 6.04
N HIS A 28 -7.97 17.84 4.90
CA HIS A 28 -6.78 18.16 4.11
C HIS A 28 -7.12 18.19 2.62
N PRO A 29 -7.79 19.27 2.14
CA PRO A 29 -8.32 19.37 0.75
C PRO A 29 -7.24 19.33 -0.35
N GLU A 30 -5.97 19.52 0.00
CA GLU A 30 -4.83 19.41 -0.92
C GLU A 30 -4.47 17.96 -1.26
N THR A 31 -5.03 16.97 -0.55
CA THR A 31 -4.73 15.56 -0.78
C THR A 31 -5.40 15.02 -2.04
N ARG A 32 -4.74 14.08 -2.70
CA ARG A 32 -5.25 13.36 -3.87
C ARG A 32 -4.98 11.87 -3.72
N LEU A 33 -5.89 11.04 -4.23
CA LEU A 33 -5.75 9.59 -4.26
C LEU A 33 -5.66 9.10 -5.70
N LEU A 34 -4.67 8.26 -5.98
CA LEU A 34 -4.49 7.58 -7.25
C LEU A 34 -4.54 6.06 -7.03
N ILE A 35 -5.45 5.37 -7.70
CA ILE A 35 -5.60 3.92 -7.64
C ILE A 35 -5.29 3.33 -9.01
N LEU A 36 -4.12 2.67 -9.13
CA LEU A 36 -3.70 2.00 -10.36
C LEU A 36 -4.19 0.56 -10.39
N GLY A 37 -4.91 0.20 -11.43
CA GLY A 37 -5.36 -1.16 -11.65
C GLY A 37 -6.67 -1.26 -12.41
N GLU A 38 -7.03 -2.50 -12.72
CA GLU A 38 -8.29 -2.88 -13.35
C GLU A 38 -8.94 -4.04 -12.57
N GLY A 39 -10.23 -4.23 -12.76
CA GLY A 39 -10.96 -5.34 -12.17
C GLY A 39 -12.47 -5.16 -12.21
N GLU A 40 -13.18 -6.19 -11.75
CA GLU A 40 -14.62 -6.31 -11.81
C GLU A 40 -15.38 -5.23 -11.00
N LEU A 41 -14.74 -4.64 -9.98
CA LEU A 41 -15.36 -3.62 -9.12
C LEU A 41 -15.10 -2.18 -9.59
N ARG A 42 -14.57 -1.97 -10.82
CA ARG A 42 -14.31 -0.62 -11.34
C ARG A 42 -15.54 0.28 -11.26
N ALA A 43 -16.66 -0.18 -11.83
CA ALA A 43 -17.89 0.61 -11.89
C ALA A 43 -18.43 0.96 -10.48
N GLU A 44 -18.28 0.04 -9.52
CA GLU A 44 -18.65 0.26 -8.13
C GLU A 44 -17.80 1.35 -7.49
N PHE A 45 -16.47 1.32 -7.70
CA PHE A 45 -15.57 2.33 -7.14
C PHE A 45 -15.76 3.71 -7.80
N GLU A 46 -15.99 3.76 -9.11
CA GLU A 46 -16.32 5.03 -9.79
C GLU A 46 -17.66 5.61 -9.29
N ALA A 47 -18.67 4.78 -9.04
CA ALA A 47 -19.93 5.19 -8.43
C ALA A 47 -19.72 5.72 -7.01
N LEU A 48 -18.92 5.02 -6.19
CA LEU A 48 -18.58 5.43 -4.82
C LEU A 48 -17.83 6.77 -4.81
N VAL A 49 -16.87 6.97 -5.69
CA VAL A 49 -16.14 8.25 -5.85
C VAL A 49 -17.12 9.39 -6.20
N ALA A 50 -18.08 9.11 -7.08
CA ALA A 50 -19.10 10.09 -7.43
C ALA A 50 -20.04 10.41 -6.26
N GLU A 51 -20.53 9.39 -5.57
CA GLU A 51 -21.42 9.50 -4.40
C GLU A 51 -20.78 10.36 -3.29
N LEU A 52 -19.48 10.15 -3.05
CA LEU A 52 -18.73 10.87 -2.02
C LEU A 52 -18.23 12.25 -2.46
N GLY A 53 -18.49 12.67 -3.70
CA GLY A 53 -18.08 13.98 -4.22
C GLY A 53 -16.56 14.09 -4.44
N LEU A 54 -15.88 12.98 -4.77
CA LEU A 54 -14.41 12.90 -4.86
C LEU A 54 -13.88 12.89 -6.30
N LYS A 55 -14.71 13.16 -7.33
CA LYS A 55 -14.34 13.02 -8.76
C LYS A 55 -13.11 13.84 -9.16
N ASP A 56 -12.88 14.97 -8.52
CA ASP A 56 -11.78 15.88 -8.87
C ASP A 56 -10.46 15.55 -8.14
N VAL A 57 -10.49 14.58 -7.21
CA VAL A 57 -9.37 14.30 -6.31
C VAL A 57 -9.05 12.80 -6.16
N VAL A 58 -9.85 11.92 -6.75
CA VAL A 58 -9.61 10.47 -6.84
C VAL A 58 -9.56 10.05 -8.30
N ASP A 59 -8.43 9.52 -8.73
CA ASP A 59 -8.21 9.03 -10.08
C ASP A 59 -8.09 7.50 -10.12
N LEU A 60 -8.79 6.87 -11.09
CA LEU A 60 -8.66 5.45 -11.43
C LEU A 60 -8.21 5.32 -12.90
N PRO A 61 -6.96 5.60 -13.25
CA PRO A 61 -6.52 5.68 -14.64
C PRO A 61 -6.42 4.32 -15.34
N GLY A 62 -6.60 3.23 -14.61
CA GLY A 62 -6.48 1.89 -15.15
C GLY A 62 -5.19 1.19 -14.79
N PHE A 63 -4.89 0.09 -15.48
CA PHE A 63 -3.68 -0.70 -15.30
C PHE A 63 -2.48 -0.02 -15.98
N ASP A 64 -1.38 0.06 -15.24
CA ASP A 64 -0.07 0.38 -15.80
C ASP A 64 0.95 -0.70 -15.41
N ALA A 65 1.72 -1.17 -16.39
CA ALA A 65 2.73 -2.19 -16.19
C ALA A 65 3.96 -1.68 -15.39
N ASN A 66 4.12 -0.35 -15.29
CA ASN A 66 5.24 0.27 -14.59
C ASN A 66 4.80 1.14 -13.40
N PRO A 67 4.41 0.57 -12.27
CA PRO A 67 4.02 1.34 -11.10
C PRO A 67 5.18 2.15 -10.48
N TYR A 68 6.43 1.83 -10.81
CA TYR A 68 7.61 2.55 -10.28
C TYR A 68 7.63 4.02 -10.69
N ALA A 69 7.09 4.37 -11.86
CA ALA A 69 6.97 5.75 -12.30
C ALA A 69 6.10 6.59 -11.35
N TYR A 70 5.11 5.95 -10.72
CA TYR A 70 4.17 6.60 -9.80
C TYR A 70 4.71 6.67 -8.37
N PHE A 71 5.43 5.66 -7.90
CA PHE A 71 6.05 5.70 -6.57
C PHE A 71 6.94 6.91 -6.39
N LYS A 72 7.67 7.31 -7.42
CA LYS A 72 8.56 8.47 -7.38
C LYS A 72 7.85 9.78 -6.98
N TYR A 73 6.57 9.90 -7.29
CA TYR A 73 5.76 11.10 -7.05
C TYR A 73 4.75 10.93 -5.91
N ALA A 74 4.65 9.73 -5.36
CA ALA A 74 3.77 9.45 -4.24
C ALA A 74 4.40 9.93 -2.92
N SER A 75 3.61 10.60 -2.10
CA SER A 75 3.99 10.92 -0.72
C SER A 75 3.71 9.75 0.23
N LEU A 76 2.80 8.87 -0.16
CA LEU A 76 2.37 7.71 0.61
C LEU A 76 1.86 6.61 -0.32
N PHE A 77 2.23 5.36 -0.03
CA PHE A 77 1.59 4.17 -0.58
C PHE A 77 0.66 3.54 0.47
N VAL A 78 -0.54 3.15 0.06
CA VAL A 78 -1.50 2.47 0.94
C VAL A 78 -1.88 1.11 0.36
N LEU A 79 -1.75 0.07 1.19
CA LEU A 79 -2.31 -1.26 0.96
C LEU A 79 -3.52 -1.45 1.87
N SER A 80 -4.72 -1.52 1.31
CA SER A 80 -5.99 -1.60 2.04
C SER A 80 -6.62 -2.99 2.06
N SER A 81 -5.86 -4.01 1.71
CA SER A 81 -6.34 -5.36 1.40
C SER A 81 -7.01 -6.04 2.60
N ASN A 82 -8.03 -6.85 2.30
CA ASN A 82 -8.66 -7.77 3.24
C ASN A 82 -7.81 -9.03 3.46
N TRP A 83 -7.14 -9.50 2.41
CA TRP A 83 -6.23 -10.64 2.43
C TRP A 83 -5.20 -10.53 1.31
N GLU A 84 -4.02 -11.08 1.56
CA GLU A 84 -2.91 -11.18 0.62
C GLU A 84 -2.26 -12.57 0.72
N GLY A 85 -1.46 -12.91 -0.30
CA GLY A 85 -0.40 -13.91 -0.13
C GLY A 85 0.89 -13.20 0.29
N LEU A 86 1.75 -12.89 -0.68
CA LEU A 86 2.88 -11.98 -0.49
C LEU A 86 2.62 -10.73 -1.35
N PRO A 87 2.28 -9.57 -0.76
CA PRO A 87 1.97 -8.37 -1.53
C PRO A 87 3.22 -7.74 -2.15
N GLY A 88 3.60 -8.22 -3.34
CA GLY A 88 4.80 -7.74 -4.06
C GLY A 88 4.82 -6.23 -4.26
N VAL A 89 3.65 -5.61 -4.44
CA VAL A 89 3.53 -4.15 -4.58
C VAL A 89 3.94 -3.40 -3.30
N LEU A 90 3.74 -3.99 -2.12
CA LEU A 90 4.19 -3.42 -0.85
C LEU A 90 5.73 -3.41 -0.77
N ILE A 91 6.36 -4.52 -1.20
CA ILE A 91 7.82 -4.61 -1.31
C ILE A 91 8.36 -3.58 -2.32
N GLN A 92 7.67 -3.40 -3.46
CA GLN A 92 8.03 -2.41 -4.47
C GLN A 92 7.94 -0.98 -3.94
N ALA A 93 6.90 -0.66 -3.16
CA ALA A 93 6.73 0.64 -2.53
C ALA A 93 7.88 0.92 -1.52
N LEU A 94 8.20 -0.05 -0.67
CA LEU A 94 9.34 0.04 0.24
C LEU A 94 10.65 0.24 -0.52
N ALA A 95 10.94 -0.59 -1.52
CA ALA A 95 12.16 -0.48 -2.33
C ALA A 95 12.27 0.87 -3.05
N SER A 96 11.15 1.54 -3.31
CA SER A 96 11.09 2.89 -3.87
C SER A 96 11.20 3.99 -2.80
N LYS A 97 11.41 3.62 -1.53
CA LYS A 97 11.53 4.54 -0.37
C LYS A 97 10.30 5.43 -0.15
N VAL A 98 9.14 5.00 -0.58
CA VAL A 98 7.86 5.67 -0.32
C VAL A 98 7.39 5.31 1.09
N LYS A 99 6.82 6.27 1.81
CA LYS A 99 6.15 6.00 3.08
C LYS A 99 4.99 5.02 2.86
N VAL A 100 4.78 4.10 3.81
CA VAL A 100 3.82 3.00 3.66
C VAL A 100 2.85 2.94 4.82
N VAL A 101 1.58 2.79 4.50
CA VAL A 101 0.51 2.37 5.41
C VAL A 101 -0.12 1.10 4.84
N SER A 102 -0.34 0.08 5.65
CA SER A 102 -0.97 -1.17 5.23
C SER A 102 -1.99 -1.64 6.25
N THR A 103 -3.06 -2.27 5.78
CA THR A 103 -3.88 -3.12 6.63
C THR A 103 -3.04 -4.31 7.11
N ASN A 104 -3.27 -4.71 8.36
CA ASN A 104 -2.70 -5.92 8.97
C ASN A 104 -3.53 -7.14 8.57
N CYS A 105 -3.73 -7.34 7.26
CA CYS A 105 -4.47 -8.49 6.77
C CYS A 105 -3.65 -9.79 6.89
N PRO A 106 -4.32 -10.95 6.89
CA PRO A 106 -3.62 -12.24 6.93
C PRO A 106 -2.60 -12.38 5.81
N SER A 107 -1.40 -12.80 6.17
CA SER A 107 -0.21 -13.05 5.35
C SER A 107 0.41 -11.81 4.70
N GLY A 108 1.70 -11.63 4.91
CA GLY A 108 2.58 -10.73 4.20
C GLY A 108 2.78 -9.34 4.83
N PRO A 109 1.79 -8.47 5.05
CA PRO A 109 2.05 -7.11 5.51
C PRO A 109 2.81 -7.01 6.83
N MET A 110 2.41 -7.76 7.86
CA MET A 110 3.10 -7.79 9.16
C MET A 110 4.55 -8.25 9.03
N GLU A 111 4.81 -9.26 8.20
CA GLU A 111 6.14 -9.78 7.93
C GLU A 111 7.00 -8.77 7.15
N ILE A 112 6.44 -8.21 6.05
CA ILE A 112 7.14 -7.23 5.21
C ILE A 112 7.45 -5.95 5.98
N LEU A 113 6.56 -5.50 6.87
CA LEU A 113 6.74 -4.27 7.65
C LEU A 113 7.39 -4.52 9.03
N GLU A 114 7.83 -5.75 9.34
CA GLU A 114 8.40 -6.13 10.66
C GLU A 114 7.62 -5.54 11.83
N ASN A 115 6.32 -5.85 11.93
CA ASN A 115 5.46 -5.33 13.00
C ASN A 115 5.49 -3.79 13.12
N SER A 116 5.34 -3.09 12.02
CA SER A 116 5.34 -1.61 11.91
C SER A 116 6.71 -0.94 12.02
N LYS A 117 7.82 -1.67 11.95
CA LYS A 117 9.15 -1.07 11.92
C LYS A 117 9.40 -0.30 10.61
N PHE A 118 8.87 -0.79 9.48
CA PHE A 118 9.09 -0.24 8.14
C PHE A 118 7.84 0.36 7.48
N GLY A 119 6.84 0.69 8.28
CA GLY A 119 5.59 1.30 7.83
C GLY A 119 4.52 1.20 8.90
N LEU A 120 3.38 1.84 8.72
CA LEU A 120 2.28 1.77 9.67
C LEU A 120 1.35 0.61 9.32
N LEU A 121 1.01 -0.21 10.32
CA LEU A 121 -0.01 -1.25 10.23
C LEU A 121 -1.28 -0.79 10.94
N VAL A 122 -2.43 -1.05 10.32
CA VAL A 122 -3.75 -0.78 10.89
C VAL A 122 -4.63 -2.03 10.78
N GLU A 123 -5.58 -2.20 11.68
CA GLU A 123 -6.48 -3.34 11.61
C GLU A 123 -7.37 -3.27 10.36
N CYS A 124 -7.73 -4.44 9.81
CA CYS A 124 -8.65 -4.53 8.68
C CYS A 124 -9.99 -3.90 9.03
N ASN A 125 -10.54 -3.11 8.11
CA ASN A 125 -11.83 -2.43 8.25
C ASN A 125 -11.88 -1.37 9.38
N ASP A 126 -10.77 -1.00 9.99
CA ASP A 126 -10.68 0.15 10.88
C ASP A 126 -10.49 1.45 10.08
N GLN A 127 -11.62 2.05 9.66
CA GLN A 127 -11.61 3.28 8.85
C GLN A 127 -10.97 4.45 9.58
N ALA A 128 -11.21 4.59 10.88
CA ALA A 128 -10.63 5.66 11.68
C ALA A 128 -9.11 5.48 11.82
N GLY A 129 -8.67 4.26 12.07
CA GLY A 129 -7.25 3.89 12.14
C GLY A 129 -6.54 4.13 10.81
N LEU A 130 -7.13 3.74 9.67
CA LEU A 130 -6.52 3.99 8.35
C LEU A 130 -6.43 5.48 8.03
N THR A 131 -7.49 6.24 8.31
CA THR A 131 -7.50 7.70 8.13
C THR A 131 -6.40 8.36 8.97
N GLN A 132 -6.28 7.99 10.25
CA GLN A 132 -5.28 8.51 11.16
C GLN A 132 -3.86 8.13 10.74
N ALA A 133 -3.63 6.89 10.30
CA ALA A 133 -2.32 6.45 9.82
C ALA A 133 -1.89 7.19 8.55
N MET A 134 -2.80 7.41 7.58
CA MET A 134 -2.52 8.23 6.41
C MET A 134 -2.17 9.67 6.80
N ARG A 135 -2.92 10.27 7.71
CA ARG A 135 -2.66 11.62 8.21
C ARG A 135 -1.29 11.70 8.90
N GLN A 136 -0.97 10.74 9.76
CA GLN A 136 0.32 10.68 10.45
C GLN A 136 1.48 10.55 9.45
N ALA A 137 1.37 9.65 8.49
CA ALA A 137 2.43 9.42 7.51
C ALA A 137 2.71 10.65 6.62
N ILE A 138 1.70 11.46 6.30
CA ILE A 138 1.84 12.60 5.39
C ILE A 138 2.22 13.88 6.13
N PHE A 139 1.55 14.19 7.24
CA PHE A 139 1.55 15.51 7.86
C PHE A 139 2.28 15.58 9.20
N ALA A 140 2.55 14.45 9.87
CA ALA A 140 3.37 14.43 11.06
C ALA A 140 4.85 14.32 10.68
N ASP A 141 5.73 14.67 11.62
CA ASP A 141 7.17 14.42 11.49
C ASP A 141 7.45 12.92 11.74
N TYR A 142 6.97 12.12 10.77
CA TYR A 142 7.02 10.66 10.81
C TYR A 142 8.24 10.15 10.06
N VAL A 143 9.20 9.60 10.79
CA VAL A 143 10.34 8.86 10.26
C VAL A 143 9.98 7.38 10.20
N GLN A 144 9.83 6.86 8.99
CA GLN A 144 9.36 5.49 8.78
C GLN A 144 10.38 4.44 9.24
N TYR A 145 11.69 4.71 9.09
CA TYR A 145 12.77 3.78 9.42
C TYR A 145 14.13 4.48 9.53
N GLN A 146 15.10 3.79 10.13
CA GLN A 146 16.50 4.17 10.05
C GLN A 146 17.14 3.55 8.80
N GLU A 147 17.92 4.30 8.05
CA GLU A 147 18.46 3.91 6.73
C GLU A 147 19.25 2.60 6.77
N ALA A 148 20.11 2.41 7.77
CA ALA A 148 20.94 1.21 7.89
C ALA A 148 20.13 -0.07 8.09
N ASP A 149 19.07 -0.02 8.90
CA ASP A 149 18.16 -1.14 9.14
C ASP A 149 17.35 -1.47 7.89
N PHE A 150 16.93 -0.43 7.18
CA PHE A 150 16.10 -0.55 5.98
C PHE A 150 16.82 -1.26 4.83
N GLU A 151 18.06 -0.87 4.53
CA GLU A 151 18.84 -1.52 3.46
C GLU A 151 19.04 -3.02 3.73
N ALA A 152 19.34 -3.39 4.98
CA ALA A 152 19.45 -4.80 5.36
C ALA A 152 18.12 -5.54 5.21
N HIS A 153 17.00 -4.89 5.56
CA HIS A 153 15.67 -5.47 5.45
C HIS A 153 15.25 -5.70 3.99
N ILE A 154 15.43 -4.72 3.11
CA ILE A 154 15.05 -4.82 1.70
C ILE A 154 15.85 -5.90 0.97
N GLN A 155 17.10 -6.13 1.33
CA GLN A 155 17.94 -7.16 0.72
C GLN A 155 17.37 -8.58 0.84
N GLN A 156 16.58 -8.89 1.86
CA GLN A 156 15.96 -10.22 2.01
C GLN A 156 14.92 -10.51 0.91
N PHE A 157 14.29 -9.48 0.33
CA PHE A 157 13.32 -9.63 -0.76
C PHE A 157 13.96 -9.60 -2.15
N HIS A 158 15.28 -9.46 -2.23
CA HIS A 158 15.98 -9.42 -3.50
C HIS A 158 15.94 -10.81 -4.17
N LYS A 159 15.65 -10.84 -5.48
CA LYS A 159 15.55 -12.09 -6.25
C LYS A 159 16.71 -13.07 -6.00
N GLN A 160 17.94 -12.56 -5.96
CA GLN A 160 19.13 -13.40 -5.73
C GLN A 160 19.17 -13.97 -4.31
N THR A 161 18.74 -13.23 -3.31
CA THR A 161 18.66 -13.68 -1.91
C THR A 161 17.62 -14.79 -1.76
N VAL A 162 16.42 -14.56 -2.29
CA VAL A 162 15.32 -15.53 -2.28
C VAL A 162 15.74 -16.81 -3.02
N LEU A 163 16.36 -16.70 -4.20
CA LEU A 163 16.83 -17.87 -4.96
C LEU A 163 17.86 -18.67 -4.18
N LYS A 164 18.84 -18.04 -3.51
CA LYS A 164 19.83 -18.73 -2.67
C LYS A 164 19.17 -19.48 -1.50
N GLN A 165 18.15 -18.90 -0.88
CA GLN A 165 17.41 -19.56 0.21
C GLN A 165 16.69 -20.82 -0.30
N TYR A 166 16.01 -20.73 -1.45
CA TYR A 166 15.35 -21.89 -2.08
C TYR A 166 16.34 -23.01 -2.39
N LEU A 167 17.49 -22.71 -2.99
CA LEU A 167 18.50 -23.71 -3.31
C LEU A 167 19.02 -24.43 -2.07
N ARG A 168 19.31 -23.69 -0.99
CA ARG A 168 19.71 -24.28 0.31
C ARG A 168 18.66 -25.20 0.91
N MET A 169 17.39 -24.82 0.83
CA MET A 169 16.28 -25.67 1.32
C MET A 169 16.18 -26.98 0.53
N MET A 170 16.35 -26.92 -0.79
CA MET A 170 16.34 -28.12 -1.64
C MET A 170 17.53 -29.04 -1.33
N GLU A 171 18.73 -28.51 -1.14
CA GLU A 171 19.93 -29.27 -0.76
C GLU A 171 19.82 -29.91 0.63
N SER A 172 19.13 -29.26 1.58
CA SER A 172 18.92 -29.82 2.94
C SER A 172 17.82 -30.86 3.03
N ALA A 173 16.98 -30.99 2.00
CA ALA A 173 15.88 -31.96 1.92
C ALA A 173 16.27 -33.22 1.12
N SER A 174 17.49 -33.29 0.58
CA SER A 174 18.09 -34.40 -0.15
C SER A 174 18.97 -35.26 0.77
#